data_5c1336d01bf937a7e49cfcb8192a2133
#
_entry.id   5c1336d01bf937a7e49cfcb8192a2133
#
_cell.length_a   1.000
_cell.length_b   1.000
_cell.length_c   1.000
_cell.angle_alpha   90.00
_cell.angle_beta   90.00
_cell.angle_gamma   90.00
#
_symmetry.space_group_name_H-M   'P 1'
#
loop_
_entity.id
_entity.type
_entity.pdbx_description
1 polymer ?
#
loop_
_entity_poly.entity_id
_entity_poly.type
_entity_poly.pdbx_seq_one_letter_code
_entity_poly.pdbx_strand_id
1 'polypeptide(L)'
;MATVDQELLFAIRGIEVLLESGVGVAEAMKHVADEDYGDLSGIFKQIFRDTEGGKNFSDAIRTQMRNTDSSGLRKVLSSLIMSIEEDTNVIDRLRSIAEKEAKERRVNLDNFIEGLSSTSQSS
;
A
#
# COMPACT_ATOMS: atom_id res chain seq x y z
N MET A 1 -10.10 -10.69 -10.03
CA MET A 1 -10.43 -10.16 -8.72
C MET A 1 -9.33 -9.22 -8.24
N ALA A 2 -9.69 -8.01 -7.85
CA ALA A 2 -8.70 -7.07 -7.34
C ALA A 2 -8.20 -7.53 -5.98
N THR A 3 -6.88 -7.63 -5.84
CA THR A 3 -6.26 -7.99 -4.57
C THR A 3 -5.62 -6.74 -3.95
N VAL A 4 -5.26 -6.82 -2.67
CA VAL A 4 -4.55 -5.74 -2.00
C VAL A 4 -3.30 -5.36 -2.79
N ASP A 5 -2.55 -6.35 -3.27
CA ASP A 5 -1.30 -6.09 -4.01
C ASP A 5 -1.55 -5.38 -5.33
N GLN A 6 -2.66 -5.66 -6.00
CA GLN A 6 -2.99 -5.00 -7.27
C GLN A 6 -3.31 -3.53 -7.07
N GLU A 7 -3.98 -3.20 -5.97
CA GLU A 7 -4.37 -1.81 -5.68
C GLU A 7 -3.27 -1.04 -4.96
N LEU A 8 -2.33 -1.75 -4.36
CA LEU A 8 -1.33 -1.15 -3.47
C LEU A 8 -0.48 -0.09 -4.17
N LEU A 9 -0.04 -0.35 -5.38
CA LEU A 9 0.80 0.58 -6.12
C LEU A 9 0.09 1.93 -6.32
N PHE A 10 -1.17 1.89 -6.73
CA PHE A 10 -1.94 3.11 -6.95
C PHE A 10 -2.17 3.86 -5.65
N ALA A 11 -2.47 3.14 -4.57
CA ALA A 11 -2.67 3.75 -3.27
C ALA A 11 -1.40 4.42 -2.75
N ILE A 12 -0.25 3.76 -2.90
CA ILE A 12 1.03 4.33 -2.49
C ILE A 12 1.32 5.62 -3.26
N ARG A 13 1.10 5.62 -4.57
CA ARG A 13 1.31 6.83 -5.39
C ARG A 13 0.38 7.95 -4.96
N GLY A 14 -0.86 7.65 -4.63
CA GLY A 14 -1.80 8.64 -4.12
C GLY A 14 -1.33 9.24 -2.80
N ILE A 15 -0.87 8.40 -1.88
CA ILE A 15 -0.36 8.87 -0.59
C ILE A 15 0.88 9.75 -0.79
N GLU A 16 1.82 9.32 -1.65
CA GLU A 16 3.01 10.11 -1.96
C GLU A 16 2.65 11.53 -2.41
N VAL A 17 1.75 11.63 -3.37
CA VAL A 17 1.35 12.92 -3.92
C VAL A 17 0.76 13.82 -2.83
N LEU A 18 -0.09 13.27 -1.98
CA LEU A 18 -0.71 14.02 -0.90
C LEU A 18 0.32 14.49 0.11
N LEU A 19 1.25 13.62 0.51
CA LEU A 19 2.30 13.99 1.45
C LEU A 19 3.23 15.04 0.87
N GLU A 20 3.57 14.94 -0.41
CA GLU A 20 4.39 15.94 -1.09
C GLU A 20 3.69 17.30 -1.14
N SER A 21 2.37 17.30 -1.18
CA SER A 21 1.56 18.52 -1.17
C SER A 21 1.39 19.13 0.22
N GLY A 22 1.93 18.47 1.25
CA GLY A 22 1.83 18.94 2.62
C GLY A 22 0.64 18.40 3.40
N VAL A 23 -0.10 17.47 2.84
CA VAL A 23 -1.21 16.82 3.53
C VAL A 23 -0.65 15.90 4.61
N GLY A 24 -1.28 15.87 5.79
CA GLY A 24 -0.86 14.99 6.87
C GLY A 24 -1.10 13.52 6.57
N VAL A 25 -0.37 12.65 7.29
CA VAL A 25 -0.45 11.20 7.07
C VAL A 25 -1.87 10.68 7.28
N ALA A 26 -2.53 11.10 8.37
CA ALA A 26 -3.88 10.63 8.65
C ALA A 26 -4.86 11.04 7.55
N GLU A 27 -4.75 12.26 7.03
CA GLU A 27 -5.60 12.72 5.95
C GLU A 27 -5.32 11.97 4.65
N ALA A 28 -4.06 11.68 4.36
CA ALA A 28 -3.69 10.89 3.19
C ALA A 28 -4.29 9.49 3.28
N MET A 29 -4.23 8.88 4.46
CA MET A 29 -4.85 7.57 4.71
C MET A 29 -6.36 7.63 4.55
N LYS A 30 -6.98 8.70 5.02
CA LYS A 30 -8.42 8.89 4.89
C LYS A 30 -8.82 8.96 3.42
N HIS A 31 -8.00 9.60 2.60
CA HIS A 31 -8.24 9.64 1.16
C HIS A 31 -8.28 8.23 0.57
N VAL A 32 -7.34 7.37 0.95
CA VAL A 32 -7.34 5.97 0.49
C VAL A 32 -8.59 5.24 0.98
N ALA A 33 -8.99 5.49 2.22
CA ALA A 33 -10.19 4.87 2.77
C ALA A 33 -11.46 5.28 2.00
N ASP A 34 -11.51 6.53 1.56
CA ASP A 34 -12.69 7.08 0.89
C ASP A 34 -12.72 6.81 -0.63
N GLU A 35 -11.58 6.52 -1.22
CA GLU A 35 -11.51 6.17 -2.64
C GLU A 35 -11.76 4.68 -2.84
N ASP A 36 -11.91 4.27 -4.08
CA ASP A 36 -12.16 2.87 -4.40
C ASP A 36 -10.88 2.16 -4.80
N TYR A 37 -10.13 1.72 -3.80
CA TYR A 37 -8.95 0.88 -3.99
C TYR A 37 -9.24 -0.58 -3.60
N GLY A 38 -10.46 -1.02 -3.79
CA GLY A 38 -10.85 -2.39 -3.51
C GLY A 38 -10.70 -2.75 -2.03
N ASP A 39 -10.12 -3.92 -1.76
CA ASP A 39 -9.95 -4.40 -0.39
C ASP A 39 -9.07 -3.48 0.45
N LEU A 40 -8.14 -2.77 -0.18
CA LEU A 40 -7.24 -1.86 0.51
C LEU A 40 -8.01 -0.73 1.18
N SER A 41 -9.01 -0.17 0.48
CA SER A 41 -9.87 0.87 1.07
C SER A 41 -10.60 0.35 2.30
N GLY A 42 -11.05 -0.90 2.27
CA GLY A 42 -11.69 -1.54 3.42
C GLY A 42 -10.78 -1.65 4.61
N ILE A 43 -9.51 -1.99 4.37
CA ILE A 43 -8.50 -2.07 5.43
C ILE A 43 -8.29 -0.71 6.09
N PHE A 44 -8.16 0.34 5.29
CA PHE A 44 -7.96 1.68 5.82
C PHE A 44 -9.21 2.19 6.54
N LYS A 45 -10.40 1.88 6.03
CA LYS A 45 -11.66 2.21 6.74
C LYS A 45 -11.70 1.54 8.10
N GLN A 46 -11.25 0.30 8.19
CA GLN A 46 -11.25 -0.42 9.46
C GLN A 46 -10.31 0.24 10.48
N ILE A 47 -9.18 0.76 10.02
CA ILE A 47 -8.25 1.49 10.90
C ILE A 47 -8.99 2.69 11.53
N PHE A 48 -9.73 3.46 10.73
CA PHE A 48 -10.46 4.61 11.25
C PHE A 48 -11.61 4.21 12.17
N ARG A 49 -12.31 3.12 11.86
CA ARG A 49 -13.38 2.60 12.74
C ARG A 49 -12.83 2.20 14.10
N ASP A 50 -11.69 1.50 14.10
CA ASP A 50 -11.07 1.07 15.35
C ASP A 50 -10.62 2.27 16.18
N THR A 51 -10.10 3.30 15.52
CA THR A 51 -9.68 4.52 16.19
C THR A 51 -10.89 5.26 16.78
N GLU A 52 -11.98 5.35 16.05
CA GLU A 52 -13.21 5.95 16.54
C GLU A 52 -13.79 5.19 17.73
N GLY A 53 -13.56 3.87 17.77
CA GLY A 53 -13.99 3.02 18.87
C GLY A 53 -13.09 3.09 20.10
N GLY A 54 -12.05 3.92 20.07
CA GLY A 54 -11.19 4.15 21.23
C GLY A 54 -9.78 3.57 21.11
N LYS A 55 -9.47 2.83 20.04
CA LYS A 55 -8.14 2.27 19.87
C LYS A 55 -7.17 3.37 19.44
N ASN A 56 -5.93 3.31 19.94
CA ASN A 56 -4.88 4.22 19.51
C ASN A 56 -4.66 4.05 17.99
N PHE A 57 -4.42 5.15 17.28
CA PHE A 57 -4.30 5.13 15.83
C PHE A 57 -3.17 4.20 15.36
N SER A 58 -2.00 4.31 15.98
CA SER A 58 -0.87 3.43 15.65
C SER A 58 -1.19 1.96 15.91
N ASP A 59 -1.91 1.68 17.00
CA ASP A 59 -2.31 0.31 17.33
C ASP A 59 -3.33 -0.23 16.33
N ALA A 60 -4.22 0.61 15.85
CA ALA A 60 -5.19 0.22 14.82
C ALA A 60 -4.44 -0.17 13.53
N ILE A 61 -3.40 0.60 13.18
CA ILE A 61 -2.57 0.28 12.02
C ILE A 61 -1.84 -1.05 12.23
N ARG A 62 -1.26 -1.25 13.42
CA ARG A 62 -0.54 -2.49 13.73
C ARG A 62 -1.45 -3.71 13.66
N THR A 63 -2.71 -3.57 14.04
CA THR A 63 -3.68 -4.65 13.92
C THR A 63 -3.81 -5.09 12.46
N GLN A 64 -3.89 -4.15 11.55
CA GLN A 64 -4.00 -4.48 10.13
C GLN A 64 -2.70 -5.07 9.59
N MET A 65 -1.55 -4.63 10.09
CA MET A 65 -0.27 -5.24 9.73
C MET A 65 -0.21 -6.72 10.09
N ARG A 66 -0.73 -7.08 11.24
CA ARG A 66 -0.74 -8.48 11.69
C ARG A 66 -1.73 -9.32 10.90
N ASN A 67 -2.79 -8.71 10.39
CA ASN A 67 -3.86 -9.44 9.72
C ASN A 67 -3.67 -9.57 8.22
N THR A 68 -2.72 -8.87 7.62
CA THR A 68 -2.51 -8.94 6.18
C THR A 68 -1.43 -9.93 5.81
N ASP A 69 -1.61 -10.60 4.67
CA ASP A 69 -0.60 -11.47 4.08
C ASP A 69 0.31 -10.72 3.11
N SER A 70 -0.04 -9.49 2.78
CA SER A 70 0.72 -8.70 1.81
C SER A 70 1.96 -8.09 2.48
N SER A 71 3.15 -8.49 2.03
CA SER A 71 4.39 -7.93 2.55
C SER A 71 4.55 -6.46 2.15
N GLY A 72 4.07 -6.10 0.96
CA GLY A 72 4.09 -4.72 0.50
C GLY A 72 3.23 -3.81 1.38
N LEU A 73 2.01 -4.25 1.67
CA LEU A 73 1.12 -3.49 2.55
C LEU A 73 1.71 -3.36 3.95
N ARG A 74 2.31 -4.43 4.46
CA ARG A 74 2.95 -4.40 5.78
C ARG A 74 4.03 -3.33 5.85
N LYS A 75 4.84 -3.21 4.80
CA LYS A 75 5.89 -2.19 4.72
C LYS A 75 5.30 -0.77 4.64
N VAL A 76 4.22 -0.60 3.89
CA VAL A 76 3.53 0.69 3.82
C VAL A 76 2.99 1.08 5.19
N LEU A 77 2.27 0.19 5.85
CA LEU A 77 1.69 0.47 7.16
C LEU A 77 2.79 0.76 8.19
N SER A 78 3.89 0.01 8.16
CA SER A 78 5.03 0.26 9.03
C SER A 78 5.60 1.66 8.80
N SER A 79 5.73 2.07 7.55
CA SER A 79 6.24 3.40 7.20
C SER A 79 5.32 4.50 7.72
N LEU A 80 4.00 4.30 7.61
CA LEU A 80 3.03 5.26 8.10
C LEU A 80 3.11 5.40 9.62
N ILE A 81 3.29 4.29 10.34
CA ILE A 81 3.49 4.33 11.80
C ILE A 81 4.74 5.13 12.14
N MET A 82 5.84 4.92 11.42
CA MET A 82 7.08 5.67 11.65
C MET A 82 6.86 7.16 11.47
N SER A 83 6.09 7.56 10.47
CA SER A 83 5.79 8.96 10.27
C SER A 83 4.97 9.54 11.42
N ILE A 84 4.01 8.76 11.94
CA ILE A 84 3.13 9.20 13.01
C ILE A 84 3.86 9.28 14.35
N GLU A 85 4.63 8.24 14.71
CA GLU A 85 5.25 8.14 16.01
C GLU A 85 6.59 8.88 16.12
N GLU A 86 7.34 8.92 15.02
CA GLU A 86 8.71 9.47 15.03
C GLU A 86 8.83 10.76 14.21
N ASP A 87 7.73 11.23 13.64
CA ASP A 87 7.69 12.42 12.80
C ASP A 87 8.73 12.35 11.68
N THR A 88 8.93 11.15 11.15
CA THR A 88 9.90 10.87 10.09
C THR A 88 9.25 11.11 8.73
N ASN A 89 10.00 11.73 7.82
CA ASN A 89 9.55 11.87 6.43
C ASN A 89 9.65 10.51 5.74
N VAL A 90 8.51 9.98 5.31
CA VAL A 90 8.47 8.64 4.71
C VAL A 90 8.20 8.65 3.21
N ILE A 91 8.22 9.83 2.59
CA ILE A 91 7.93 9.93 1.15
C ILE A 91 8.90 9.08 0.33
N ASP A 92 10.20 9.17 0.60
CA ASP A 92 11.20 8.38 -0.12
C ASP A 92 11.02 6.90 0.13
N ARG A 93 10.63 6.53 1.34
CA ARG A 93 10.40 5.13 1.70
C ARG A 93 9.19 4.58 0.95
N LEU A 94 8.11 5.35 0.88
CA LEU A 94 6.93 4.95 0.12
C LEU A 94 7.25 4.83 -1.37
N ARG A 95 8.05 5.77 -1.89
CA ARG A 95 8.48 5.73 -3.28
C ARG A 95 9.27 4.46 -3.58
N SER A 96 10.19 4.07 -2.68
CA SER A 96 10.95 2.83 -2.83
C SER A 96 10.05 1.61 -2.82
N ILE A 97 9.06 1.59 -1.94
CA ILE A 97 8.10 0.48 -1.88
C ILE A 97 7.32 0.41 -3.19
N ALA A 98 6.85 1.55 -3.68
CA ALA A 98 6.10 1.61 -4.94
C ALA A 98 6.94 1.13 -6.13
N GLU A 99 8.21 1.55 -6.18
CA GLU A 99 9.12 1.14 -7.25
C GLU A 99 9.35 -0.37 -7.23
N LYS A 100 9.51 -0.94 -6.04
CA LYS A 100 9.70 -2.37 -5.89
C LYS A 100 8.45 -3.13 -6.31
N GLU A 101 7.27 -2.67 -5.90
CA GLU A 101 6.01 -3.29 -6.31
C GLU A 101 5.83 -3.23 -7.82
N ALA A 102 6.13 -2.10 -8.44
CA ALA A 102 6.04 -1.93 -9.88
C ALA A 102 7.00 -2.86 -10.60
N LYS A 103 8.22 -2.99 -10.10
CA LYS A 103 9.24 -3.88 -10.67
C LYS A 103 8.83 -5.34 -10.56
N GLU A 104 8.31 -5.76 -9.42
CA GLU A 104 7.86 -7.12 -9.22
C GLU A 104 6.72 -7.48 -10.16
N ARG A 105 5.79 -6.56 -10.37
CA ARG A 105 4.69 -6.77 -11.32
C ARG A 105 5.20 -6.87 -12.74
N ARG A 106 6.17 -6.04 -13.10
CA ARG A 106 6.78 -6.08 -14.43
C ARG A 106 7.52 -7.39 -14.68
N VAL A 107 8.30 -7.84 -13.70
CA VAL A 107 9.03 -9.10 -13.80
C VAL A 107 8.07 -10.27 -13.98
N ASN A 108 6.99 -10.29 -13.20
CA ASN A 108 5.99 -11.35 -13.31
C ASN A 108 5.34 -11.36 -14.69
N LEU A 109 5.02 -10.20 -15.24
CA LEU A 109 4.44 -10.08 -16.58
C LEU A 109 5.43 -10.51 -17.66
N ASP A 110 6.69 -10.08 -17.53
CA ASP A 110 7.73 -10.44 -18.47
C ASP A 110 7.95 -11.96 -18.48
N ASN A 111 7.98 -12.59 -17.32
CA ASN A 111 8.12 -14.04 -17.19
C ASN A 111 6.96 -14.77 -17.86
N PHE A 112 5.77 -14.26 -17.70
CA PHE A 112 4.58 -14.82 -18.34
C PHE A 112 4.70 -14.74 -19.88
N ILE A 113 5.08 -13.58 -20.37
CA ILE A 113 5.24 -13.35 -21.81
C ILE A 113 6.35 -14.24 -22.38
N GLU A 114 7.48 -14.35 -21.67
CA GLU A 114 8.57 -15.23 -22.09
C GLU A 114 8.14 -16.68 -22.18
N GLY A 115 7.34 -17.13 -21.20
CA GLY A 115 6.81 -18.48 -21.22
C GLY A 115 5.95 -18.74 -22.47
N LEU A 116 5.09 -17.79 -22.82
CA LEU A 116 4.26 -17.90 -24.01
C LEU A 116 5.11 -17.87 -25.29
N SER A 117 6.09 -16.97 -25.34
CA SER A 117 6.96 -16.83 -26.49
C SER A 117 7.80 -18.09 -26.70
N SER A 118 8.34 -18.65 -25.64
CA SER A 118 9.12 -19.89 -25.71
C SER A 118 8.29 -21.03 -26.25
N THR A 119 7.04 -21.13 -25.79
CA THR A 119 6.11 -22.15 -26.29
C THR A 119 5.84 -21.96 -27.78
N SER A 120 5.63 -20.73 -28.20
CA SER A 120 5.39 -20.40 -29.59
C SER A 120 6.62 -20.71 -30.47
N GLN A 121 7.78 -20.40 -29.97
CA GLN A 121 9.02 -20.60 -30.74
C GLN A 121 9.39 -22.06 -30.88
N SER A 122 9.06 -22.87 -29.90
CA SER A 122 9.36 -24.29 -29.98
C SER A 122 8.47 -25.02 -30.94
N SER A 123 7.42 -24.40 -31.35
CA SER A 123 6.55 -24.98 -32.36
C SER A 123 6.95 -24.49 -33.78
#